data_400f0f310c0be27100793c54aab36680
#
_entry.id   400f0f310c0be27100793c54aab36680
#
_cell.length_a   1.000
_cell.length_b   1.000
_cell.length_c   1.000
_cell.angle_alpha   90.00
_cell.angle_beta   90.00
_cell.angle_gamma   90.00
#
_symmetry.space_group_name_H-M   'P 1'
#
loop_
_entity.id
_entity.type
_entity.pdbx_description
1 polymer ?
#
loop_
_entity_poly.entity_id
_entity_poly.type
_entity_poly.pdbx_seq_one_letter_code
_entity_poly.pdbx_strand_id
1 'polypeptide(L)'
;RPFKHSGDVDIRYYRVREGLSVDDSFLETIEENDMRILFVVLSYFGKVDDHLLTSLVNYRSRNERSRILLDITHSLFDKSLPSQLCHSDYSVCSLRKWFFLPDGGFLAGRELIPYPINDARVDFWSERTGAGLLRYFGTRTFDTDDDYEAMELAEASLDNKLEMGYRISSFSKIVLKKLDFEKTWMTRKQNFEVISNYVGKLDLEILVPDSSSFFTVAVVFDNKQKRDGVRAELKNKRIACPIHWDTSWMKRTHNLSELTLSIPCDQRIGSEEIYWLKKAMREVIDCA
;
A
#
# COMPACT_ATOMS: atom_id res chain seq x y z
N ARG A 1 4.78 -5.39 -10.96
CA ARG A 1 6.02 -6.14 -11.24
C ARG A 1 5.78 -7.62 -11.59
N PRO A 2 4.96 -8.42 -10.87
CA PRO A 2 4.85 -9.86 -11.12
C PRO A 2 4.44 -10.21 -12.55
N PHE A 3 3.55 -9.44 -13.16
CA PHE A 3 3.08 -9.71 -14.52
C PHE A 3 4.09 -9.35 -15.63
N LYS A 4 5.09 -8.52 -15.35
CA LYS A 4 6.10 -8.12 -16.36
C LYS A 4 7.04 -9.24 -16.80
N HIS A 5 7.13 -10.29 -16.00
CA HIS A 5 8.01 -11.45 -16.28
C HIS A 5 7.26 -12.61 -16.93
N SER A 6 5.94 -12.52 -17.06
CA SER A 6 5.11 -13.49 -17.76
C SER A 6 5.04 -13.11 -19.23
N GLY A 7 5.83 -13.78 -20.08
CA GLY A 7 5.91 -13.50 -21.52
C GLY A 7 4.61 -13.68 -22.31
N ASP A 8 3.58 -14.25 -21.67
CA ASP A 8 2.29 -14.60 -22.29
C ASP A 8 1.17 -13.62 -21.93
N VAL A 9 1.47 -12.50 -21.26
CA VAL A 9 0.45 -11.55 -20.79
C VAL A 9 0.68 -10.17 -21.39
N ASP A 10 -0.31 -9.65 -22.12
CA ASP A 10 -0.36 -8.24 -22.53
C ASP A 10 -0.82 -7.37 -21.37
N ILE A 11 0.02 -6.44 -20.91
CA ILE A 11 -0.26 -5.56 -19.78
C ILE A 11 -0.65 -4.20 -20.30
N ARG A 12 -1.89 -3.79 -20.00
CA ARG A 12 -2.40 -2.46 -20.30
C ARG A 12 -2.67 -1.70 -19.00
N TYR A 13 -2.41 -0.38 -19.03
CA TYR A 13 -2.58 0.48 -17.86
C TYR A 13 -3.75 1.43 -18.11
N TYR A 14 -4.64 1.53 -17.13
CA TYR A 14 -5.65 2.57 -17.10
C TYR A 14 -5.15 3.80 -16.33
N ARG A 15 -5.75 4.95 -16.62
CA ARG A 15 -5.36 6.20 -16.01
C ARG A 15 -6.16 6.46 -14.73
N VAL A 16 -5.44 6.75 -13.63
CA VAL A 16 -6.02 7.29 -12.41
C VAL A 16 -5.93 8.81 -12.47
N ARG A 17 -7.03 9.51 -12.26
CA ARG A 17 -7.14 10.97 -12.27
C ARG A 17 -6.86 11.54 -10.87
N GLU A 18 -6.78 12.86 -10.78
CA GLU A 18 -6.83 13.58 -9.50
C GLU A 18 -8.08 13.16 -8.72
N GLY A 19 -7.97 13.08 -7.38
CA GLY A 19 -9.02 12.54 -6.53
C GLY A 19 -9.19 11.02 -6.57
N LEU A 20 -8.26 10.30 -7.22
CA LEU A 20 -8.17 8.83 -7.32
C LEU A 20 -9.34 8.17 -8.07
N SER A 21 -10.07 8.93 -8.90
CA SER A 21 -11.05 8.38 -9.82
C SER A 21 -10.36 7.79 -11.05
N VAL A 22 -11.00 6.82 -11.69
CA VAL A 22 -10.50 6.16 -12.89
C VAL A 22 -11.34 6.60 -14.10
N ASP A 23 -10.66 6.84 -15.21
CA ASP A 23 -11.30 7.01 -16.50
C ASP A 23 -11.62 5.63 -17.07
N ASP A 24 -12.89 5.25 -17.06
CA ASP A 24 -13.32 3.92 -17.52
C ASP A 24 -13.53 3.84 -19.06
N SER A 25 -13.28 4.93 -19.80
CA SER A 25 -13.31 4.94 -21.26
C SER A 25 -12.38 3.91 -21.91
N PHE A 26 -11.36 3.44 -21.17
CA PHE A 26 -10.51 2.35 -21.65
C PHE A 26 -11.28 1.06 -21.93
N LEU A 27 -12.45 0.84 -21.28
CA LEU A 27 -13.29 -0.33 -21.52
C LEU A 27 -13.84 -0.37 -22.93
N GLU A 28 -14.08 0.80 -23.55
CA GLU A 28 -14.53 0.93 -24.93
C GLU A 28 -13.44 0.54 -25.95
N THR A 29 -12.17 0.61 -25.53
CA THR A 29 -11.03 0.26 -26.38
C THR A 29 -10.66 -1.22 -26.34
N ILE A 30 -11.32 -2.00 -25.50
CA ILE A 30 -11.10 -3.44 -25.42
C ILE A 30 -11.93 -4.08 -26.52
N GLU A 31 -11.25 -4.61 -27.53
CA GLU A 31 -11.91 -5.41 -28.55
C GLU A 31 -12.51 -6.65 -27.90
N GLU A 32 -13.80 -6.93 -28.20
CA GLU A 32 -14.53 -8.11 -27.70
C GLU A 32 -14.05 -9.41 -28.35
N ASN A 33 -12.75 -9.56 -28.50
CA ASN A 33 -12.18 -10.80 -28.95
C ASN A 33 -12.13 -11.79 -27.77
N ASP A 34 -12.08 -13.04 -28.07
CA ASP A 34 -12.10 -14.24 -27.20
C ASP A 34 -10.97 -14.26 -26.11
N MET A 35 -10.53 -13.10 -25.67
CA MET A 35 -9.44 -12.90 -24.72
C MET A 35 -9.89 -13.13 -23.28
N ARG A 36 -9.00 -13.72 -22.49
CA ARG A 36 -9.14 -13.74 -21.03
C ARG A 36 -8.56 -12.45 -20.48
N ILE A 37 -9.37 -11.71 -19.70
CA ILE A 37 -8.99 -10.41 -19.15
C ILE A 37 -8.99 -10.49 -17.63
N LEU A 38 -7.91 -10.03 -17.01
CA LEU A 38 -7.84 -9.80 -15.58
C LEU A 38 -7.73 -8.30 -15.32
N PHE A 39 -8.79 -7.72 -14.77
CA PHE A 39 -8.76 -6.35 -14.27
C PHE A 39 -8.16 -6.33 -12.86
N VAL A 40 -7.05 -5.64 -12.70
CA VAL A 40 -6.40 -5.47 -11.39
C VAL A 40 -6.75 -4.08 -10.87
N VAL A 41 -7.56 -4.02 -9.84
CA VAL A 41 -8.01 -2.77 -9.21
C VAL A 41 -7.31 -2.61 -7.87
N LEU A 42 -6.71 -1.45 -7.65
CA LEU A 42 -6.03 -1.14 -6.39
C LEU A 42 -6.90 -0.22 -5.54
N SER A 43 -6.93 -0.48 -4.24
CA SER A 43 -7.46 0.46 -3.25
C SER A 43 -6.41 1.51 -2.92
N TYR A 44 -6.49 2.68 -3.55
CA TYR A 44 -5.52 3.76 -3.33
C TYR A 44 -5.77 4.44 -1.98
N PHE A 45 -4.82 4.31 -1.04
CA PHE A 45 -4.90 4.90 0.32
C PHE A 45 -6.17 4.55 1.09
N GLY A 46 -6.77 3.40 0.79
CA GLY A 46 -8.03 2.96 1.36
C GLY A 46 -9.27 3.35 0.54
N LYS A 47 -9.12 4.03 -0.58
CA LYS A 47 -10.21 4.37 -1.49
C LYS A 47 -10.20 3.45 -2.70
N VAL A 48 -11.35 2.87 -2.99
CA VAL A 48 -11.65 2.18 -4.26
C VAL A 48 -12.61 3.06 -5.03
N ASP A 49 -12.46 3.12 -6.34
CA ASP A 49 -13.41 3.81 -7.21
C ASP A 49 -14.62 2.89 -7.46
N ASP A 50 -15.73 3.18 -6.79
CA ASP A 50 -16.97 2.39 -6.89
C ASP A 50 -17.59 2.48 -8.29
N HIS A 51 -17.39 3.61 -9.00
CA HIS A 51 -17.83 3.75 -10.37
C HIS A 51 -17.08 2.78 -11.27
N LEU A 52 -15.76 2.72 -11.15
CA LEU A 52 -14.95 1.74 -11.86
C LEU A 52 -15.42 0.31 -11.58
N LEU A 53 -15.60 -0.05 -10.30
CA LEU A 53 -16.06 -1.39 -9.94
C LEU A 53 -17.41 -1.73 -10.61
N THR A 54 -18.33 -0.80 -10.63
CA THR A 54 -19.63 -0.96 -11.28
C THR A 54 -19.48 -1.17 -12.80
N SER A 55 -18.65 -0.35 -13.45
CA SER A 55 -18.35 -0.48 -14.88
C SER A 55 -17.71 -1.82 -15.22
N LEU A 56 -16.76 -2.28 -14.38
CA LEU A 56 -16.11 -3.58 -14.55
C LEU A 56 -17.08 -4.76 -14.34
N VAL A 57 -17.98 -4.68 -13.38
CA VAL A 57 -19.03 -5.70 -13.18
C VAL A 57 -19.95 -5.77 -14.38
N ASN A 58 -20.35 -4.63 -14.92
CA ASN A 58 -21.17 -4.56 -16.14
C ASN A 58 -20.42 -5.11 -17.37
N TYR A 59 -19.13 -4.84 -17.49
CA TYR A 59 -18.29 -5.42 -18.53
C TYR A 59 -18.20 -6.95 -18.37
N ARG A 60 -17.91 -7.44 -17.17
CA ARG A 60 -17.80 -8.86 -16.86
C ARG A 60 -19.09 -9.63 -17.14
N SER A 61 -20.27 -9.03 -16.91
CA SER A 61 -21.55 -9.68 -17.20
C SER A 61 -21.77 -9.95 -18.69
N ARG A 62 -21.08 -9.21 -19.56
CA ARG A 62 -21.09 -9.39 -21.02
C ARG A 62 -19.91 -10.23 -21.52
N ASN A 63 -18.85 -10.32 -20.72
CA ASN A 63 -17.65 -11.08 -21.06
C ASN A 63 -17.28 -12.03 -19.90
N GLU A 64 -17.80 -13.24 -19.95
CA GLU A 64 -17.65 -14.26 -18.90
C GLU A 64 -16.20 -14.72 -18.67
N ARG A 65 -15.29 -14.44 -19.61
CA ARG A 65 -13.85 -14.75 -19.49
C ARG A 65 -13.06 -13.67 -18.76
N SER A 66 -13.71 -12.56 -18.41
CA SER A 66 -13.09 -11.51 -17.61
C SER A 66 -13.18 -11.81 -16.10
N ARG A 67 -12.20 -11.37 -15.36
CA ARG A 67 -12.15 -11.48 -13.89
C ARG A 67 -11.68 -10.16 -13.28
N ILE A 68 -12.12 -9.91 -12.06
CA ILE A 68 -11.75 -8.72 -11.29
C ILE A 68 -10.95 -9.17 -10.07
N LEU A 69 -9.69 -8.73 -9.99
CA LEU A 69 -8.83 -8.86 -8.84
C LEU A 69 -8.75 -7.53 -8.11
N LEU A 70 -9.20 -7.50 -6.86
CA LEU A 70 -9.15 -6.31 -6.01
C LEU A 70 -7.96 -6.41 -5.05
N ASP A 71 -6.98 -5.51 -5.19
CA ASP A 71 -5.91 -5.36 -4.21
C ASP A 71 -6.38 -4.46 -3.07
N ILE A 72 -6.71 -5.08 -1.95
CA ILE A 72 -7.19 -4.42 -0.74
C ILE A 72 -6.07 -4.12 0.27
N THR A 73 -4.82 -4.12 -0.19
CA THR A 73 -3.68 -3.89 0.73
C THR A 73 -3.79 -2.57 1.47
N HIS A 74 -4.39 -1.54 0.91
CA HIS A 74 -4.57 -0.25 1.60
C HIS A 74 -5.95 -0.07 2.26
N SER A 75 -6.85 -1.06 2.15
CA SER A 75 -8.23 -0.96 2.66
C SER A 75 -8.65 -2.09 3.61
N LEU A 76 -7.70 -2.82 4.19
CA LEU A 76 -8.00 -4.00 5.02
C LEU A 76 -9.03 -3.73 6.14
N PHE A 77 -9.00 -2.54 6.74
CA PHE A 77 -9.93 -2.12 7.79
C PHE A 77 -11.03 -1.18 7.30
N ASP A 78 -11.17 -1.00 5.99
CA ASP A 78 -12.18 -0.11 5.45
C ASP A 78 -13.60 -0.64 5.67
N LYS A 79 -14.51 0.22 6.09
CA LYS A 79 -15.90 -0.15 6.38
C LYS A 79 -16.68 -0.56 5.12
N SER A 80 -16.31 -0.02 3.97
CA SER A 80 -16.94 -0.34 2.67
C SER A 80 -16.42 -1.65 2.07
N LEU A 81 -15.35 -2.21 2.63
CA LEU A 81 -14.69 -3.39 2.09
C LEU A 81 -15.65 -4.59 1.83
N PRO A 82 -16.59 -4.95 2.73
CA PRO A 82 -17.51 -6.06 2.47
C PRO A 82 -18.34 -5.88 1.20
N SER A 83 -18.82 -4.66 0.92
CA SER A 83 -19.58 -4.37 -0.30
C SER A 83 -18.70 -4.43 -1.55
N GLN A 84 -17.48 -3.95 -1.47
CA GLN A 84 -16.52 -3.97 -2.58
C GLN A 84 -16.08 -5.40 -2.94
N LEU A 85 -15.90 -6.27 -1.95
CA LEU A 85 -15.56 -7.68 -2.15
C LEU A 85 -16.64 -8.45 -2.93
N CYS A 86 -17.91 -8.06 -2.80
CA CYS A 86 -19.00 -8.66 -3.57
C CYS A 86 -18.86 -8.43 -5.08
N HIS A 87 -18.13 -7.40 -5.50
CA HIS A 87 -17.90 -7.06 -6.90
C HIS A 87 -16.65 -7.70 -7.50
N SER A 88 -15.76 -8.25 -6.68
CA SER A 88 -14.54 -8.91 -7.13
C SER A 88 -14.69 -10.42 -7.27
N ASP A 89 -13.90 -11.03 -8.15
CA ASP A 89 -13.75 -12.48 -8.23
C ASP A 89 -12.65 -12.96 -7.29
N TYR A 90 -11.62 -12.15 -7.16
CA TYR A 90 -10.48 -12.40 -6.28
C TYR A 90 -10.09 -11.14 -5.52
N SER A 91 -9.51 -11.32 -4.34
CA SER A 91 -8.97 -10.23 -3.52
C SER A 91 -7.61 -10.62 -2.96
N VAL A 92 -6.67 -9.69 -2.99
CA VAL A 92 -5.34 -9.87 -2.40
C VAL A 92 -5.06 -8.83 -1.34
N CYS A 93 -4.30 -9.19 -0.32
CA CYS A 93 -3.84 -8.28 0.71
C CYS A 93 -2.46 -8.66 1.21
N SER A 94 -1.58 -7.68 1.33
CA SER A 94 -0.28 -7.83 2.00
C SER A 94 -0.41 -7.48 3.48
N LEU A 95 -0.49 -8.48 4.35
CA LEU A 95 -0.65 -8.29 5.81
C LEU A 95 0.54 -7.60 6.46
N ARG A 96 1.75 -7.79 5.93
CA ARG A 96 2.97 -7.15 6.42
C ARG A 96 2.99 -5.63 6.26
N LYS A 97 2.09 -5.06 5.46
CA LYS A 97 1.91 -3.60 5.37
C LYS A 97 1.12 -3.04 6.55
N TRP A 98 0.38 -3.90 7.25
CA TRP A 98 -0.46 -3.53 8.39
C TRP A 98 0.15 -3.88 9.74
N PHE A 99 0.84 -5.00 9.78
CA PHE A 99 1.36 -5.58 11.00
C PHE A 99 2.86 -5.78 10.89
N PHE A 100 3.52 -5.84 12.03
CA PHE A 100 4.93 -6.18 12.09
C PHE A 100 5.12 -7.69 11.84
N LEU A 101 5.02 -8.05 10.57
CA LEU A 101 5.20 -9.41 10.09
C LEU A 101 6.34 -9.44 9.06
N PRO A 102 7.22 -10.43 9.12
CA PRO A 102 8.25 -10.58 8.10
C PRO A 102 7.68 -11.00 6.75
N ASP A 103 6.62 -11.80 6.75
CA ASP A 103 5.92 -12.32 5.59
C ASP A 103 4.41 -12.33 5.82
N GLY A 104 3.67 -12.72 4.81
CA GLY A 104 2.23 -12.94 4.90
C GLY A 104 1.40 -12.00 4.05
N GLY A 105 0.42 -12.61 3.48
CA GLY A 105 -0.66 -12.05 2.70
C GLY A 105 -1.73 -13.10 2.53
N PHE A 106 -2.81 -12.74 1.89
CA PHE A 106 -3.82 -13.71 1.49
C PHE A 106 -4.33 -13.41 0.08
N LEU A 107 -4.78 -14.46 -0.56
CA LEU A 107 -5.62 -14.43 -1.75
C LEU A 107 -6.94 -15.07 -1.36
N ALA A 108 -8.03 -14.34 -1.50
CA ALA A 108 -9.39 -14.84 -1.37
C ALA A 108 -10.07 -14.82 -2.73
N GLY A 109 -10.93 -15.77 -2.99
CA GLY A 109 -11.67 -15.85 -4.26
C GLY A 109 -12.95 -16.65 -4.12
N ARG A 110 -13.85 -16.48 -5.08
CA ARG A 110 -15.10 -17.26 -5.16
C ARG A 110 -14.83 -18.72 -5.48
N GLU A 111 -13.75 -18.98 -6.20
CA GLU A 111 -13.31 -20.30 -6.60
C GLU A 111 -11.93 -20.59 -6.02
N LEU A 112 -11.70 -21.84 -5.66
CA LEU A 112 -10.37 -22.29 -5.26
C LEU A 112 -9.46 -22.27 -6.48
N ILE A 113 -8.36 -21.54 -6.38
CA ILE A 113 -7.30 -21.59 -7.37
C ILE A 113 -6.37 -22.75 -6.98
N PRO A 114 -6.32 -23.85 -7.75
CA PRO A 114 -5.39 -24.92 -7.50
C PRO A 114 -3.97 -24.45 -7.84
N TYR A 115 -3.32 -23.85 -6.87
CA TYR A 115 -1.95 -23.37 -7.02
C TYR A 115 -1.02 -24.16 -6.10
N PRO A 116 0.11 -24.67 -6.60
CA PRO A 116 1.09 -25.33 -5.76
C PRO A 116 1.65 -24.31 -4.76
N ILE A 117 1.45 -24.58 -3.49
CA ILE A 117 1.94 -23.75 -2.39
C ILE A 117 3.13 -24.46 -1.76
N ASN A 118 4.30 -23.84 -1.86
CA ASN A 118 5.50 -24.33 -1.21
C ASN A 118 5.52 -23.99 0.29
N ASP A 119 6.42 -24.63 1.02
CA ASP A 119 6.65 -24.30 2.41
C ASP A 119 7.20 -22.88 2.56
N ALA A 120 7.04 -22.32 3.76
CA ALA A 120 7.50 -20.96 4.04
C ALA A 120 9.00 -20.82 3.76
N ARG A 121 9.38 -19.73 3.09
CA ARG A 121 10.78 -19.40 2.83
C ARG A 121 11.48 -18.96 4.10
N VAL A 122 12.23 -19.88 4.70
CA VAL A 122 12.96 -19.63 5.97
C VAL A 122 14.01 -18.53 5.80
N ASP A 123 14.73 -18.51 4.67
CA ASP A 123 15.70 -17.48 4.33
C ASP A 123 15.06 -16.08 4.37
N PHE A 124 13.96 -15.88 3.65
CA PHE A 124 13.29 -14.60 3.56
C PHE A 124 12.72 -14.11 4.89
N TRP A 125 11.90 -14.93 5.57
CA TRP A 125 11.26 -14.45 6.80
C TRP A 125 12.25 -14.26 7.95
N SER A 126 13.37 -15.03 8.01
CA SER A 126 14.40 -14.84 9.00
C SER A 126 15.21 -13.57 8.77
N GLU A 127 15.64 -13.29 7.54
CA GLU A 127 16.32 -12.05 7.17
C GLU A 127 15.45 -10.83 7.50
N ARG A 128 14.18 -10.86 7.12
CA ARG A 128 13.29 -9.77 7.37
C ARG A 128 12.93 -9.59 8.85
N THR A 129 12.86 -10.67 9.62
CA THR A 129 12.70 -10.60 11.07
C THR A 129 13.95 -9.99 11.71
N GLY A 130 15.15 -10.41 11.28
CA GLY A 130 16.42 -9.85 11.72
C GLY A 130 16.51 -8.36 11.46
N ALA A 131 16.21 -7.93 10.22
CA ALA A 131 16.18 -6.52 9.85
C ALA A 131 15.17 -5.71 10.68
N GLY A 132 13.99 -6.28 10.95
CA GLY A 132 12.98 -5.65 11.80
C GLY A 132 13.40 -5.52 13.25
N LEU A 133 14.10 -6.50 13.81
CA LEU A 133 14.65 -6.45 15.15
C LEU A 133 15.79 -5.43 15.24
N LEU A 134 16.71 -5.40 14.26
CA LEU A 134 17.73 -4.37 14.16
C LEU A 134 17.11 -2.98 14.17
N ARG A 135 16.09 -2.75 13.39
CA ARG A 135 15.36 -1.48 13.39
C ARG A 135 14.75 -1.15 14.75
N TYR A 136 14.12 -2.11 15.40
CA TYR A 136 13.51 -1.91 16.72
C TYR A 136 14.53 -1.58 17.80
N PHE A 137 15.64 -2.32 17.84
CA PHE A 137 16.72 -2.09 18.81
C PHE A 137 17.63 -0.93 18.40
N GLY A 138 17.93 -0.77 17.11
CA GLY A 138 18.76 0.28 16.56
C GLY A 138 18.22 1.68 16.85
N THR A 139 16.89 1.87 16.83
CA THR A 139 16.28 3.15 17.24
C THR A 139 16.62 3.56 18.66
N ARG A 140 17.08 2.62 19.48
CA ARG A 140 17.41 2.86 20.89
C ARG A 140 18.92 2.89 21.19
N THR A 141 19.77 2.32 20.32
CA THR A 141 21.18 2.06 20.67
C THR A 141 22.21 2.36 19.57
N PHE A 142 21.81 2.45 18.29
CA PHE A 142 22.77 2.59 17.19
C PHE A 142 22.32 3.64 16.16
N ASP A 143 23.30 4.42 15.71
CA ASP A 143 23.15 5.53 14.76
C ASP A 143 23.57 5.09 13.35
N THR A 144 23.08 3.93 12.88
CA THR A 144 23.47 3.34 11.59
C THR A 144 22.30 3.22 10.62
N ASP A 145 22.56 3.44 9.34
CA ASP A 145 21.60 3.20 8.23
C ASP A 145 21.42 1.69 7.94
N ASP A 146 22.15 0.82 8.63
CA ASP A 146 22.23 -0.63 8.39
C ASP A 146 20.87 -1.33 8.50
N ASP A 147 19.97 -0.85 9.37
CA ASP A 147 18.64 -1.40 9.54
C ASP A 147 17.74 -1.15 8.33
N TYR A 148 17.91 0.02 7.70
CA TYR A 148 17.13 0.38 6.50
C TYR A 148 17.62 -0.41 5.28
N GLU A 149 18.94 -0.50 5.11
CA GLU A 149 19.55 -1.30 4.03
C GLU A 149 19.19 -2.78 4.16
N ALA A 150 19.25 -3.36 5.36
CA ALA A 150 18.82 -4.73 5.60
C ALA A 150 17.35 -4.98 5.25
N MET A 151 16.46 -4.00 5.50
CA MET A 151 15.06 -4.09 5.11
C MET A 151 14.87 -4.03 3.59
N GLU A 152 15.62 -3.17 2.90
CA GLU A 152 15.57 -3.06 1.44
C GLU A 152 16.13 -4.32 0.76
N LEU A 153 17.23 -4.87 1.24
CA LEU A 153 17.80 -6.12 0.73
C LEU A 153 16.84 -7.30 0.89
N ALA A 154 16.19 -7.41 2.05
CA ALA A 154 15.19 -8.44 2.27
C ALA A 154 13.96 -8.29 1.34
N GLU A 155 13.53 -7.06 1.03
CA GLU A 155 12.46 -6.83 0.03
C GLU A 155 12.94 -7.18 -1.39
N ALA A 156 14.15 -6.79 -1.77
CA ALA A 156 14.71 -7.09 -3.08
C ALA A 156 14.84 -8.61 -3.32
N SER A 157 15.10 -9.39 -2.27
CA SER A 157 15.19 -10.85 -2.37
C SER A 157 13.86 -11.51 -2.75
N LEU A 158 12.72 -10.87 -2.45
CA LEU A 158 11.40 -11.34 -2.90
C LEU A 158 11.20 -11.12 -4.41
N ASP A 159 11.63 -9.98 -4.92
CA ASP A 159 11.42 -9.61 -6.32
C ASP A 159 12.15 -10.55 -7.30
N ASN A 160 13.20 -11.22 -6.85
CA ASN A 160 14.02 -12.12 -7.68
C ASN A 160 13.50 -13.56 -7.80
N LYS A 161 12.44 -13.95 -7.06
CA LYS A 161 11.91 -15.32 -7.02
C LYS A 161 10.39 -15.38 -7.06
N LEU A 162 9.78 -14.66 -8.01
CA LEU A 162 8.33 -14.43 -8.09
C LEU A 162 7.52 -15.63 -8.64
N GLU A 163 8.15 -16.74 -9.00
CA GLU A 163 7.48 -17.81 -9.75
C GLU A 163 6.64 -18.76 -8.89
N MET A 164 6.64 -18.62 -7.57
CA MET A 164 6.01 -19.63 -6.69
C MET A 164 5.29 -19.00 -5.50
N GLY A 165 4.12 -19.56 -5.17
CA GLY A 165 3.43 -19.25 -3.91
C GLY A 165 4.11 -19.95 -2.73
N TYR A 166 4.22 -19.24 -1.61
CA TYR A 166 4.78 -19.75 -0.37
C TYR A 166 3.78 -19.63 0.77
N ARG A 167 3.78 -20.60 1.65
CA ARG A 167 3.01 -20.53 2.89
C ARG A 167 3.55 -19.42 3.79
N ILE A 168 2.67 -18.77 4.50
CA ILE A 168 3.06 -17.86 5.58
C ILE A 168 3.83 -18.61 6.67
N SER A 169 4.89 -18.00 7.21
CA SER A 169 5.72 -18.58 8.26
C SER A 169 4.95 -18.90 9.54
N SER A 170 5.44 -19.86 10.31
CA SER A 170 4.91 -20.16 11.63
C SER A 170 5.01 -18.97 12.58
N PHE A 171 6.08 -18.17 12.46
CA PHE A 171 6.26 -16.96 13.22
C PHE A 171 5.11 -15.97 12.97
N SER A 172 4.86 -15.63 11.70
CA SER A 172 3.77 -14.70 11.34
C SER A 172 2.40 -15.23 11.76
N LYS A 173 2.16 -16.55 11.68
CA LYS A 173 0.91 -17.16 12.18
C LYS A 173 0.73 -16.97 13.67
N ILE A 174 1.80 -17.14 14.46
CA ILE A 174 1.75 -16.96 15.92
C ILE A 174 1.47 -15.50 16.25
N VAL A 175 2.17 -14.57 15.58
CA VAL A 175 1.95 -13.14 15.79
C VAL A 175 0.51 -12.75 15.45
N LEU A 176 -0.02 -13.17 14.30
CA LEU A 176 -1.39 -12.87 13.88
C LEU A 176 -2.44 -13.37 14.90
N LYS A 177 -2.23 -14.54 15.50
CA LYS A 177 -3.14 -15.07 16.54
C LYS A 177 -3.11 -14.27 17.83
N LYS A 178 -2.05 -13.49 18.07
CA LYS A 178 -1.86 -12.69 19.28
C LYS A 178 -2.21 -11.22 19.09
N LEU A 179 -2.46 -10.79 17.84
CA LEU A 179 -2.80 -9.42 17.55
C LEU A 179 -4.19 -9.06 18.04
N ASP A 180 -4.26 -7.93 18.71
CA ASP A 180 -5.51 -7.24 19.00
C ASP A 180 -5.83 -6.31 17.82
N PHE A 181 -6.70 -6.80 16.93
CA PHE A 181 -7.07 -6.08 15.71
C PHE A 181 -7.87 -4.81 16.02
N GLU A 182 -8.73 -4.84 17.02
CA GLU A 182 -9.53 -3.68 17.41
C GLU A 182 -8.65 -2.57 17.97
N LYS A 183 -7.75 -2.91 18.88
CA LYS A 183 -6.77 -1.96 19.42
C LYS A 183 -5.88 -1.38 18.31
N THR A 184 -5.44 -2.22 17.37
CA THR A 184 -4.64 -1.78 16.22
C THR A 184 -5.41 -0.77 15.38
N TRP A 185 -6.66 -1.05 15.05
CA TRP A 185 -7.51 -0.15 14.28
C TRP A 185 -7.78 1.16 15.03
N MET A 186 -8.10 1.09 16.32
CA MET A 186 -8.36 2.29 17.13
C MET A 186 -7.13 3.20 17.24
N THR A 187 -5.94 2.63 17.44
CA THR A 187 -4.69 3.41 17.48
C THR A 187 -4.42 4.09 16.14
N ARG A 188 -4.60 3.39 15.02
CA ARG A 188 -4.45 3.96 13.68
C ARG A 188 -5.44 5.09 13.43
N LYS A 189 -6.70 4.91 13.81
CA LYS A 189 -7.73 5.93 13.72
C LYS A 189 -7.34 7.19 14.47
N GLN A 190 -6.94 7.05 15.73
CA GLN A 190 -6.52 8.18 16.57
C GLN A 190 -5.32 8.92 15.97
N ASN A 191 -4.30 8.19 15.51
CA ASN A 191 -3.13 8.78 14.86
C ASN A 191 -3.51 9.50 13.56
N PHE A 192 -4.35 8.86 12.73
CA PHE A 192 -4.85 9.46 11.50
C PHE A 192 -5.55 10.78 11.76
N GLU A 193 -6.48 10.83 12.74
CA GLU A 193 -7.21 12.03 13.10
C GLU A 193 -6.28 13.15 13.61
N VAL A 194 -5.32 12.81 14.47
CA VAL A 194 -4.35 13.79 15.00
C VAL A 194 -3.46 14.37 13.90
N ILE A 195 -2.99 13.53 12.99
CA ILE A 195 -2.13 13.97 11.87
C ILE A 195 -2.95 14.75 10.84
N SER A 196 -4.13 14.28 10.46
CA SER A 196 -5.00 14.95 9.50
C SER A 196 -5.44 16.34 9.97
N ASN A 197 -5.82 16.45 11.25
CA ASN A 197 -6.16 17.74 11.86
C ASN A 197 -4.97 18.71 11.86
N TYR A 198 -3.75 18.21 11.98
CA TYR A 198 -2.56 19.07 11.90
C TYR A 198 -2.27 19.50 10.46
N VAL A 199 -2.35 18.58 9.52
CA VAL A 199 -2.19 18.86 8.07
C VAL A 199 -3.17 19.93 7.60
N GLY A 200 -4.44 19.83 8.02
CA GLY A 200 -5.45 20.84 7.70
C GLY A 200 -5.14 22.24 8.26
N LYS A 201 -4.39 22.35 9.40
CA LYS A 201 -3.93 23.64 9.92
C LYS A 201 -2.79 24.27 9.11
N LEU A 202 -2.13 23.49 8.29
CA LEU A 202 -1.08 23.92 7.38
C LEU A 202 -1.60 24.23 5.98
N ASP A 203 -2.92 24.16 5.78
CA ASP A 203 -3.59 24.35 4.49
C ASP A 203 -3.11 23.39 3.39
N LEU A 204 -2.73 22.19 3.79
CA LEU A 204 -2.34 21.12 2.89
C LEU A 204 -3.50 20.16 2.61
N GLU A 205 -3.57 19.68 1.39
CA GLU A 205 -4.58 18.72 0.96
C GLU A 205 -4.24 17.30 1.45
N ILE A 206 -5.29 16.56 1.84
CA ILE A 206 -5.24 15.12 2.10
C ILE A 206 -6.04 14.42 1.01
N LEU A 207 -5.42 13.51 0.26
CA LEU A 207 -6.06 12.82 -0.86
C LEU A 207 -7.31 12.03 -0.50
N VAL A 208 -7.35 11.43 0.68
CA VAL A 208 -8.48 10.62 1.17
C VAL A 208 -8.75 10.99 2.62
N PRO A 209 -9.34 12.18 2.86
CA PRO A 209 -9.58 12.67 4.24
C PRO A 209 -10.55 11.78 5.00
N ASP A 210 -11.52 11.17 4.31
CA ASP A 210 -12.59 10.35 4.90
C ASP A 210 -12.25 8.85 4.91
N SER A 211 -10.97 8.48 4.73
CA SER A 211 -10.56 7.08 4.73
C SER A 211 -10.89 6.41 6.06
N SER A 212 -11.72 5.38 6.04
CA SER A 212 -12.01 4.54 7.21
C SER A 212 -11.01 3.40 7.40
N SER A 213 -10.09 3.24 6.46
CA SER A 213 -9.03 2.22 6.55
C SER A 213 -7.90 2.64 7.49
N PHE A 214 -7.62 3.95 7.61
CA PHE A 214 -6.51 4.50 8.38
C PHE A 214 -5.15 3.87 8.03
N PHE A 215 -4.94 3.62 6.74
CA PHE A 215 -3.69 3.02 6.27
C PHE A 215 -2.53 4.00 6.39
N THR A 216 -2.70 5.22 5.89
CA THR A 216 -1.74 6.31 5.92
C THR A 216 -2.45 7.63 5.68
N VAL A 217 -1.88 8.74 6.13
CA VAL A 217 -2.32 10.08 5.73
C VAL A 217 -1.55 10.48 4.48
N ALA A 218 -2.21 10.47 3.32
CA ALA A 218 -1.61 10.84 2.04
C ALA A 218 -1.72 12.35 1.83
N VAL A 219 -0.62 13.07 2.10
CA VAL A 219 -0.56 14.53 2.05
C VAL A 219 -0.04 14.99 0.70
N VAL A 220 -0.71 15.96 0.08
CA VAL A 220 -0.29 16.61 -1.16
C VAL A 220 0.39 17.92 -0.83
N PHE A 221 1.59 18.12 -1.36
CA PHE A 221 2.38 19.34 -1.19
C PHE A 221 2.29 20.20 -2.45
N ASP A 222 2.47 21.51 -2.33
CA ASP A 222 2.45 22.45 -3.44
C ASP A 222 3.52 22.16 -4.49
N ASN A 223 4.64 21.61 -4.05
CA ASN A 223 5.76 21.28 -4.93
C ASN A 223 6.61 20.12 -4.36
N LYS A 224 7.36 19.49 -5.26
CA LYS A 224 8.25 18.37 -4.96
C LYS A 224 9.32 18.72 -3.92
N GLN A 225 9.85 19.94 -3.95
CA GLN A 225 10.93 20.37 -3.04
C GLN A 225 10.45 20.36 -1.58
N LYS A 226 9.27 20.93 -1.31
CA LYS A 226 8.65 20.87 0.04
C LYS A 226 8.41 19.43 0.48
N ARG A 227 7.81 18.61 -0.40
CA ARG A 227 7.59 17.20 -0.14
C ARG A 227 8.89 16.46 0.22
N ASP A 228 9.95 16.65 -0.58
CA ASP A 228 11.23 15.98 -0.37
C ASP A 228 11.94 16.50 0.88
N GLY A 229 11.83 17.80 1.19
CA GLY A 229 12.34 18.40 2.43
C GLY A 229 11.72 17.78 3.68
N VAL A 230 10.38 17.71 3.75
CA VAL A 230 9.69 17.05 4.87
C VAL A 230 10.09 15.57 4.97
N ARG A 231 10.18 14.88 3.84
CA ARG A 231 10.59 13.48 3.82
C ARG A 231 12.01 13.29 4.37
N ALA A 232 12.95 14.15 4.01
CA ALA A 232 14.33 14.09 4.47
C ALA A 232 14.43 14.32 5.99
N GLU A 233 13.75 15.36 6.50
CA GLU A 233 13.71 15.62 7.94
C GLU A 233 13.12 14.47 8.74
N LEU A 234 12.02 13.87 8.26
CA LEU A 234 11.40 12.72 8.90
C LEU A 234 12.30 11.47 8.83
N LYS A 235 13.01 11.27 7.71
CA LYS A 235 13.99 10.19 7.58
C LYS A 235 15.09 10.32 8.63
N ASN A 236 15.61 11.54 8.89
CA ASN A 236 16.60 11.83 9.94
C ASN A 236 16.08 11.49 11.35
N LYS A 237 14.76 11.49 11.54
CA LYS A 237 14.09 11.05 12.77
C LYS A 237 13.63 9.58 12.71
N ARG A 238 14.07 8.81 11.71
CA ARG A 238 13.72 7.40 11.47
C ARG A 238 12.24 7.16 11.24
N ILE A 239 11.51 8.20 10.81
CA ILE A 239 10.11 8.12 10.38
C ILE A 239 10.11 7.93 8.86
N ALA A 240 9.88 6.70 8.43
CA ALA A 240 9.83 6.37 7.00
C ALA A 240 8.51 6.81 6.39
N CYS A 241 8.57 7.73 5.44
CA CYS A 241 7.42 8.21 4.68
C CYS A 241 7.57 7.78 3.22
N PRO A 242 6.89 6.72 2.77
CA PRO A 242 6.99 6.25 1.40
C PRO A 242 6.33 7.21 0.41
N ILE A 243 6.88 7.24 -0.79
CA ILE A 243 6.26 7.86 -1.95
C ILE A 243 5.56 6.75 -2.74
N HIS A 244 4.26 6.85 -2.86
CA HIS A 244 3.45 5.96 -3.67
C HIS A 244 2.99 6.74 -4.92
N TRP A 245 3.12 6.24 -6.08
CA TRP A 245 3.84 5.10 -6.60
C TRP A 245 4.98 5.65 -7.44
N ASP A 246 6.12 4.97 -7.49
CA ASP A 246 7.19 5.39 -8.39
C ASP A 246 6.73 5.19 -9.84
N THR A 247 6.58 6.31 -10.55
CA THR A 247 6.19 6.37 -11.95
C THR A 247 7.35 6.77 -12.86
N SER A 248 8.58 6.77 -12.34
CA SER A 248 9.78 7.16 -13.09
C SER A 248 9.99 6.37 -14.39
N TRP A 249 9.44 5.16 -14.47
CA TRP A 249 9.46 4.30 -15.66
C TRP A 249 8.35 4.62 -16.68
N MET A 250 7.39 5.50 -16.33
CA MET A 250 6.35 5.98 -17.25
C MET A 250 6.80 7.25 -17.95
N LYS A 251 6.63 7.32 -19.26
CA LYS A 251 6.97 8.53 -20.06
C LYS A 251 6.06 9.74 -19.79
N ARG A 252 4.94 9.55 -19.09
CA ARG A 252 3.99 10.59 -18.67
C ARG A 252 3.71 10.40 -17.19
N THR A 253 4.38 11.18 -16.37
CA THR A 253 4.11 11.24 -14.93
C THR A 253 2.93 12.17 -14.66
N HIS A 254 2.01 11.71 -13.83
CA HIS A 254 1.09 12.64 -13.18
C HIS A 254 1.82 13.32 -12.03
N ASN A 255 1.64 14.64 -11.91
CA ASN A 255 2.20 15.43 -10.83
C ASN A 255 1.84 14.90 -9.43
N LEU A 256 0.73 14.15 -9.29
CA LEU A 256 0.24 13.66 -8.02
C LEU A 256 1.25 12.78 -7.27
N SER A 257 1.93 11.84 -7.95
CA SER A 257 2.95 10.99 -7.29
C SER A 257 4.20 11.78 -6.89
N GLU A 258 4.49 12.88 -7.58
CA GLU A 258 5.60 13.76 -7.24
C GLU A 258 5.29 14.67 -6.06
N LEU A 259 4.02 14.99 -5.84
CA LEU A 259 3.56 15.90 -4.79
C LEU A 259 3.14 15.18 -3.51
N THR A 260 2.80 13.89 -3.60
CA THR A 260 2.23 13.16 -2.48
C THR A 260 3.29 12.50 -1.60
N LEU A 261 3.11 12.61 -0.29
CA LEU A 261 3.87 11.89 0.72
C LEU A 261 2.93 11.09 1.63
N SER A 262 3.23 9.82 1.83
CA SER A 262 2.45 8.96 2.73
C SER A 262 2.99 9.07 4.15
N ILE A 263 2.28 9.78 5.01
CA ILE A 263 2.63 9.93 6.41
C ILE A 263 2.10 8.73 7.19
N PRO A 264 2.97 7.97 7.88
CA PRO A 264 2.52 6.81 8.65
C PRO A 264 1.62 7.24 9.83
N CYS A 265 0.53 6.52 10.01
CA CYS A 265 -0.37 6.67 11.16
C CYS A 265 -0.56 5.33 11.89
N ASP A 266 0.33 4.38 11.65
CA ASP A 266 0.22 3.04 12.18
C ASP A 266 0.48 2.97 13.70
N GLN A 267 0.25 1.81 14.28
CA GLN A 267 0.34 1.57 15.72
C GLN A 267 1.74 1.74 16.34
N ARG A 268 2.77 1.97 15.52
CA ARG A 268 4.15 2.26 15.97
C ARG A 268 4.36 3.75 16.23
N ILE A 269 3.49 4.58 15.67
CA ILE A 269 3.56 6.04 15.81
C ILE A 269 2.99 6.43 17.17
N GLY A 270 3.83 6.98 18.03
CA GLY A 270 3.48 7.50 19.34
C GLY A 270 3.55 9.04 19.40
N SER A 271 3.48 9.57 20.61
CA SER A 271 3.51 11.02 20.83
C SER A 271 4.81 11.68 20.39
N GLU A 272 5.92 10.99 20.49
CA GLU A 272 7.23 11.49 20.06
C GLU A 272 7.31 11.60 18.55
N GLU A 273 6.92 10.55 17.81
CA GLU A 273 6.90 10.57 16.35
C GLU A 273 5.92 11.63 15.84
N ILE A 274 4.76 11.78 16.45
CA ILE A 274 3.81 12.85 16.13
C ILE A 274 4.42 14.25 16.36
N TYR A 275 5.17 14.44 17.43
CA TYR A 275 5.88 15.69 17.69
C TYR A 275 6.89 15.99 16.57
N TRP A 276 7.74 15.04 16.22
CA TRP A 276 8.74 15.21 15.17
C TRP A 276 8.12 15.44 13.79
N LEU A 277 7.01 14.75 13.50
CA LEU A 277 6.24 14.94 12.28
C LEU A 277 5.72 16.38 12.16
N LYS A 278 5.10 16.88 13.21
CA LYS A 278 4.59 18.26 13.25
C LYS A 278 5.71 19.29 13.11
N LYS A 279 6.84 19.05 13.77
CA LYS A 279 8.01 19.91 13.69
C LYS A 279 8.59 19.96 12.29
N ALA A 280 8.86 18.80 11.66
CA ALA A 280 9.41 18.73 10.32
C ALA A 280 8.52 19.39 9.27
N MET A 281 7.21 19.19 9.35
CA MET A 281 6.27 19.84 8.43
C MET A 281 6.29 21.37 8.59
N ARG A 282 6.27 21.88 9.84
CA ARG A 282 6.31 23.32 10.09
C ARG A 282 7.61 23.95 9.59
N GLU A 283 8.76 23.37 9.94
CA GLU A 283 10.08 23.90 9.57
C GLU A 283 10.26 24.01 8.06
N VAL A 284 9.78 23.02 7.29
CA VAL A 284 9.91 23.04 5.82
C VAL A 284 8.86 23.94 5.16
N ILE A 285 7.66 24.05 5.71
CA ILE A 285 6.59 24.86 5.10
C ILE A 285 6.75 26.34 5.42
N ASP A 286 7.13 26.69 6.65
CA ASP A 286 7.32 28.08 7.08
C ASP A 286 8.62 28.69 6.51
N CYS A 287 9.62 27.88 6.13
CA CYS A 287 10.89 28.34 5.56
C CYS A 287 10.82 28.51 4.02
N ALA A 288 9.70 28.23 3.37
CA ALA A 288 9.51 28.32 1.92
C ALA A 288 8.53 29.42 1.54
#